data_06334d3d72b7ac41cfa66f0d543a989e
#
_entry.id   06334d3d72b7ac41cfa66f0d543a989e
#
_cell.length_a   1.000
_cell.length_b   1.000
_cell.length_c   1.000
_cell.angle_alpha   90.00
_cell.angle_beta   90.00
_cell.angle_gamma   90.00
#
_symmetry.space_group_name_H-M   'P 1'
#
loop_
_entity.id
_entity.type
_entity.pdbx_description
1 polymer ?
#
loop_
_entity_poly.entity_id
_entity_poly.type
_entity_poly.pdbx_seq_one_letter_code
_entity_poly.pdbx_strand_id
1 'polypeptide(L)'
;MEYDITNLKYVEVPMVVLLDEDISSTSKLLMGFITTLTMKDGFCYASNRYLSKYLKVSKRTITSCITSLRKKDYIKVENEPNMRKIYLANIF
;
A
#
# COMPACT_ATOMS: atom_id res chain seq x y z
N MET A 1 -7.20 -8.33 12.12
CA MET A 1 -6.75 -7.25 13.02
C MET A 1 -6.25 -6.08 12.19
N GLU A 2 -6.63 -4.88 12.57
CA GLU A 2 -6.22 -3.69 11.84
C GLU A 2 -5.03 -3.01 12.50
N TYR A 3 -4.27 -2.26 11.72
CA TYR A 3 -3.18 -1.45 12.26
C TYR A 3 -3.71 -0.29 13.07
N ASP A 4 -2.99 0.05 14.12
CA ASP A 4 -3.21 1.31 14.81
C ASP A 4 -2.25 2.33 14.18
N ILE A 5 -2.77 3.17 13.30
CA ILE A 5 -1.96 4.17 12.61
C ILE A 5 -1.87 5.49 13.38
N THR A 6 -2.49 5.58 14.56
CA THR A 6 -2.42 6.81 15.35
C THR A 6 -1.00 7.15 15.78
N ASN A 7 -0.12 6.14 15.82
CA ASN A 7 1.28 6.33 16.16
C ASN A 7 2.15 6.70 14.95
N LEU A 8 1.62 6.65 13.74
CA LEU A 8 2.36 7.04 12.55
C LEU A 8 2.33 8.56 12.42
N LYS A 9 3.49 9.17 12.30
CA LYS A 9 3.61 10.61 12.11
C LYS A 9 3.78 10.98 10.64
N TYR A 10 4.22 10.05 9.83
CA TYR A 10 4.42 10.23 8.40
C TYR A 10 4.45 8.86 7.73
N VAL A 11 4.39 8.86 6.41
CA VAL A 11 4.60 7.65 5.61
C VAL A 11 5.76 7.90 4.66
N GLU A 12 6.44 6.83 4.25
CA GLU A 12 7.58 6.92 3.35
C GLU A 12 7.21 6.41 1.97
N VAL A 13 7.31 7.27 0.97
CA VAL A 13 7.09 6.90 -0.42
C VAL A 13 8.46 6.74 -1.09
N PRO A 14 8.77 5.55 -1.64
CA PRO A 14 10.04 5.38 -2.36
C PRO A 14 10.13 6.37 -3.52
N MET A 15 11.32 6.91 -3.75
CA MET A 15 11.50 7.91 -4.81
C MET A 15 11.12 7.40 -6.19
N VAL A 16 11.43 6.13 -6.49
CA VAL A 16 11.08 5.56 -7.79
C VAL A 16 9.56 5.59 -8.02
N VAL A 17 8.78 5.39 -6.97
CA VAL A 17 7.32 5.44 -7.04
C VAL A 17 6.84 6.89 -7.13
N LEU A 18 7.41 7.76 -6.32
CA LEU A 18 7.05 9.17 -6.31
C LEU A 18 7.24 9.80 -7.70
N LEU A 19 8.31 9.44 -8.38
CA LEU A 19 8.67 10.01 -9.69
C LEU A 19 7.97 9.32 -10.87
N ASP A 20 7.24 8.24 -10.63
CA ASP A 20 6.55 7.51 -11.69
C ASP A 20 5.33 8.30 -12.17
N GLU A 21 5.36 8.75 -13.42
CA GLU A 21 4.29 9.56 -13.99
C GLU A 21 3.09 8.72 -14.46
N ASP A 22 3.22 7.40 -14.47
CA ASP A 22 2.18 6.49 -14.98
C ASP A 22 1.19 6.03 -13.91
N ILE A 23 1.40 6.42 -12.66
CA ILE A 23 0.49 6.04 -11.57
C ILE A 23 -0.11 7.28 -10.92
N SER A 24 -1.29 7.12 -10.33
CA SER A 24 -2.01 8.22 -9.71
C SER A 24 -1.36 8.67 -8.39
N SER A 25 -1.66 9.89 -7.98
CA SER A 25 -1.24 10.40 -6.67
C SER A 25 -1.76 9.53 -5.54
N THR A 26 -2.99 9.00 -5.66
CA THR A 26 -3.57 8.10 -4.68
C THR A 26 -2.75 6.81 -4.58
N SER A 27 -2.29 6.27 -5.71
CA SER A 27 -1.43 5.10 -5.71
C SER A 27 -0.11 5.37 -4.99
N LYS A 28 0.45 6.57 -5.17
CA LYS A 28 1.68 6.97 -4.48
C LYS A 28 1.49 7.05 -2.97
N LEU A 29 0.37 7.62 -2.53
CA LEU A 29 0.03 7.68 -1.11
C LEU A 29 -0.18 6.28 -0.53
N LEU A 30 -0.90 5.43 -1.26
CA LEU A 30 -1.09 4.05 -0.85
C LEU A 30 0.25 3.32 -0.73
N MET A 31 1.15 3.53 -1.68
CA MET A 31 2.49 2.96 -1.60
C MET A 31 3.23 3.43 -0.35
N GLY A 32 3.02 4.68 0.05
CA GLY A 32 3.57 5.21 1.29
C GLY A 32 3.11 4.42 2.51
N PHE A 33 1.81 4.12 2.60
CA PHE A 33 1.28 3.26 3.66
C PHE A 33 1.89 1.86 3.61
N ILE A 34 1.90 1.26 2.42
CA ILE A 34 2.42 -0.11 2.24
C ILE A 34 3.88 -0.17 2.64
N THR A 35 4.68 0.78 2.19
CA THR A 35 6.12 0.83 2.49
C THR A 35 6.35 0.95 3.99
N THR A 36 5.69 1.91 4.62
CA THR A 36 5.88 2.18 6.05
C THR A 36 5.46 0.97 6.90
N LEU A 37 4.31 0.38 6.59
CA LEU A 37 3.82 -0.77 7.35
C LEU A 37 4.67 -2.02 7.10
N THR A 38 5.20 -2.18 5.88
CA THR A 38 6.09 -3.29 5.57
C THR A 38 7.41 -3.16 6.32
N MET A 39 7.95 -1.94 6.39
CA MET A 39 9.18 -1.70 7.15
C MET A 39 8.99 -1.99 8.64
N LYS A 40 7.80 -1.73 9.16
CA LYS A 40 7.49 -1.95 10.56
C LYS A 40 7.25 -3.42 10.88
N ASP A 41 6.43 -4.11 10.07
CA ASP A 41 5.91 -5.44 10.37
C ASP A 41 6.33 -6.54 9.39
N GLY A 42 7.14 -6.20 8.37
CA GLY A 42 7.58 -7.15 7.34
C GLY A 42 6.64 -7.26 6.15
N PHE A 43 5.37 -6.91 6.32
CA PHE A 43 4.37 -6.88 5.27
C PHE A 43 3.22 -5.99 5.70
N CYS A 44 2.41 -5.59 4.72
CA CYS A 44 1.20 -4.81 4.99
C CYS A 44 0.00 -5.74 4.91
N TYR A 45 -0.81 -5.83 5.98
CA TYR A 45 -2.02 -6.65 6.00
C TYR A 45 -3.30 -5.82 6.13
N ALA A 46 -3.22 -4.53 5.89
CA ALA A 46 -4.39 -3.66 5.94
C ALA A 46 -5.41 -4.05 4.87
N SER A 47 -6.68 -4.07 5.24
CA SER A 47 -7.77 -4.36 4.32
C SER A 47 -8.06 -3.16 3.41
N ASN A 48 -8.77 -3.41 2.31
CA ASN A 48 -9.23 -2.31 1.44
C ASN A 48 -10.13 -1.35 2.21
N ARG A 49 -10.95 -1.87 3.11
CA ARG A 49 -11.82 -1.04 3.94
C ARG A 49 -11.01 -0.09 4.80
N TYR A 50 -9.96 -0.60 5.44
CA TYR A 50 -9.08 0.19 6.29
C TYR A 50 -8.36 1.26 5.48
N LEU A 51 -7.77 0.86 4.36
CA LEU A 51 -7.04 1.79 3.50
C LEU A 51 -7.94 2.87 2.92
N SER A 52 -9.17 2.51 2.51
CA SER A 52 -10.12 3.48 1.97
C SER A 52 -10.52 4.51 3.01
N LYS A 53 -10.65 4.09 4.26
CA LYS A 53 -10.99 4.99 5.37
C LYS A 53 -9.95 6.07 5.56
N TYR A 54 -8.69 5.69 5.58
CA TYR A 54 -7.61 6.63 5.87
C TYR A 54 -7.16 7.44 4.66
N LEU A 55 -7.23 6.87 3.46
CA LEU A 55 -6.93 7.62 2.23
C LEU A 55 -8.12 8.42 1.73
N LYS A 56 -9.30 8.21 2.33
CA LYS A 56 -10.54 8.92 1.99
C LYS A 56 -10.94 8.75 0.53
N VAL A 57 -10.83 7.52 0.06
CA VAL A 57 -11.24 7.10 -1.28
C VAL A 57 -12.07 5.82 -1.16
N SER A 58 -12.77 5.45 -2.24
CA SER A 58 -13.58 4.23 -2.23
C SER A 58 -12.70 2.97 -2.20
N LYS A 59 -13.28 1.85 -1.77
CA LYS A 59 -12.61 0.55 -1.84
C LYS A 59 -12.25 0.18 -3.28
N ARG A 60 -13.10 0.59 -4.23
CA ARG A 60 -12.85 0.37 -5.64
C ARG A 60 -11.59 1.10 -6.10
N THR A 61 -11.40 2.32 -5.64
CA THR A 61 -10.18 3.09 -5.92
C THR A 61 -8.96 2.39 -5.33
N ILE A 62 -9.06 1.86 -4.12
CA ILE A 62 -7.97 1.08 -3.50
C ILE A 62 -7.62 -0.12 -4.37
N THR A 63 -8.63 -0.86 -4.83
CA THR A 63 -8.40 -2.03 -5.71
C THR A 63 -7.66 -1.62 -6.98
N SER A 64 -8.08 -0.53 -7.61
CA SER A 64 -7.42 -0.01 -8.82
C SER A 64 -5.97 0.38 -8.55
N CYS A 65 -5.71 1.03 -7.42
CA CYS A 65 -4.35 1.43 -7.05
C CYS A 65 -3.46 0.23 -6.81
N ILE A 66 -3.96 -0.79 -6.10
CA ILE A 66 -3.21 -2.03 -5.86
C ILE A 66 -2.87 -2.71 -7.20
N THR A 67 -3.84 -2.77 -8.11
CA THR A 67 -3.61 -3.33 -9.45
C THR A 67 -2.51 -2.58 -10.20
N SER A 68 -2.54 -1.24 -10.15
CA SER A 68 -1.51 -0.42 -10.80
C SER A 68 -0.13 -0.67 -10.22
N LEU A 69 -0.02 -0.73 -8.89
CA LEU A 69 1.26 -0.97 -8.22
C LEU A 69 1.79 -2.37 -8.51
N ARG A 70 0.91 -3.38 -8.62
CA ARG A 70 1.30 -4.73 -9.00
C ARG A 70 1.82 -4.78 -10.43
N LYS A 71 1.16 -4.12 -11.36
CA LYS A 71 1.57 -4.09 -12.77
C LYS A 71 2.95 -3.45 -12.95
N LYS A 72 3.29 -2.51 -12.08
CA LYS A 72 4.60 -1.88 -12.10
C LYS A 72 5.65 -2.68 -11.34
N ASP A 73 5.29 -3.81 -10.78
CA ASP A 73 6.17 -4.66 -9.96
C ASP A 73 6.73 -3.95 -8.73
N TYR A 74 5.98 -3.01 -8.19
CA TYR A 74 6.36 -2.35 -6.94
C TYR A 74 5.97 -3.16 -5.72
N ILE A 75 4.93 -3.98 -5.84
CA ILE A 75 4.42 -4.80 -4.73
C ILE A 75 4.10 -6.22 -5.19
N LYS A 76 4.08 -7.13 -4.23
CA LYS A 76 3.58 -8.49 -4.39
C LYS A 76 2.43 -8.69 -3.42
N VAL A 77 1.40 -9.41 -3.86
CA VAL A 77 0.23 -9.65 -3.02
C VAL A 77 0.05 -11.16 -2.86
N GLU A 78 -0.09 -11.60 -1.61
CA GLU A 78 -0.42 -12.99 -1.26
C GLU A 78 -1.75 -12.99 -0.53
N ASN A 79 -2.68 -13.82 -1.02
CA ASN A 79 -3.98 -13.98 -0.39
C ASN A 79 -3.96 -15.27 0.44
N GLU A 80 -4.06 -15.13 1.75
CA GLU A 80 -4.17 -16.25 2.67
C GLU A 80 -5.62 -16.33 3.16
N PRO A 81 -6.06 -17.48 3.72
CA PRO A 81 -7.47 -17.67 4.05
C PRO A 81 -8.12 -16.55 4.88
N ASN A 82 -7.39 -15.97 5.79
CA ASN A 82 -7.94 -14.96 6.70
C ASN A 82 -7.30 -13.59 6.54
N MET A 83 -6.37 -13.43 5.60
CA MET A 83 -5.59 -12.21 5.55
C MET A 83 -4.90 -12.09 4.18
N ARG A 84 -4.87 -10.86 3.68
CA ARG A 84 -4.06 -10.53 2.51
C ARG A 84 -2.75 -9.92 3.02
N LYS A 85 -1.64 -10.36 2.45
CA LYS A 85 -0.32 -9.80 2.74
C LYS A 85 0.22 -9.08 1.51
N ILE A 86 0.65 -7.86 1.70
CA ILE A 86 1.27 -7.06 0.64
C ILE A 86 2.72 -6.85 1.02
N TYR A 87 3.62 -7.19 0.11
CA TYR A 87 5.06 -7.06 0.29
C TYR A 87 5.63 -6.07 -0.70
N LEU A 88 6.72 -5.42 -0.32
CA LEU A 88 7.50 -4.66 -1.27
C LEU A 88 8.19 -5.63 -2.24
N ALA A 89 8.26 -5.26 -3.52
CA ALA A 89 9.00 -6.06 -4.49
C ALA A 89 10.50 -5.90 -4.27
N ASN A 90 11.27 -6.83 -4.88
CA ASN A 90 12.71 -6.90 -4.65
C ASN A 90 13.53 -5.75 -5.25
N ILE A 91 12.88 -4.80 -5.89
CA ILE A 91 13.56 -3.64 -6.48
C ILE A 91 13.90 -2.55 -5.47
N PHE A 92 13.46 -2.74 -4.23
CA PHE A 92 13.70 -1.74 -3.17
C PHE A 92 14.83 -2.14 -2.24
#